data_785f9bb676fe4dc977cb0902511adc11
#
_entry.id   785f9bb676fe4dc977cb0902511adc11
#
_cell.length_a   1.000
_cell.length_b   1.000
_cell.length_c   1.000
_cell.angle_alpha   90.00
_cell.angle_beta   90.00
_cell.angle_gamma   90.00
#
_symmetry.space_group_name_H-M   'P 1'
#
loop_
_entity.id
_entity.type
_entity.pdbx_description
1 polymer ?
#
loop_
_entity_poly.entity_id
_entity_poly.type
_entity_poly.pdbx_seq_one_letter_code
_entity_poly.pdbx_strand_id
1 'polypeptide(L)'
;MSTMELGLLVLVTLAGFGSGEEEEGSLDTYWSGTAPICMGGCKGKHKELKRSQCGNGSCCWLGYKSFCRVNCGRPEADFNSMVYGNDWWVGSVVRYGCRPGFLLVGDPASACQSDGHWTPKPTCLRICLRGRIEINERDIDGSCSSTCTDKAHLGAFLNHGCIKISNCVTKQWGWTRWFTRCDFCECDCYVPCCK
;
A
#
# COMPACT_ATOMS: atom_id res chain seq x y z
N MET A 1 49.02 52.84 12.30
CA MET A 1 49.06 51.52 12.96
C MET A 1 48.42 50.55 11.98
N SER A 2 49.27 49.74 11.33
CA SER A 2 48.93 48.89 10.23
C SER A 2 48.96 47.44 10.71
N THR A 3 47.87 46.75 10.61
CA THR A 3 47.80 45.30 10.91
C THR A 3 47.87 44.52 9.60
N MET A 4 48.94 43.81 9.43
CA MET A 4 49.17 42.85 8.33
C MET A 4 48.31 41.61 8.58
N GLU A 5 47.43 41.26 7.65
CA GLU A 5 46.79 39.95 7.59
C GLU A 5 47.67 38.99 6.82
N LEU A 6 48.01 37.90 7.51
CA LEU A 6 48.79 36.79 6.95
C LEU A 6 47.83 35.84 6.22
N GLY A 7 47.82 35.83 4.90
CA GLY A 7 47.08 34.89 4.08
C GLY A 7 47.69 33.50 4.14
N LEU A 8 46.94 32.56 4.69
CA LEU A 8 47.30 31.13 4.71
C LEU A 8 46.84 30.47 3.40
N LEU A 9 47.80 30.24 2.49
CA LEU A 9 47.57 29.45 1.28
C LEU A 9 47.48 27.96 1.63
N VAL A 10 46.28 27.43 1.62
CA VAL A 10 46.03 25.98 1.72
C VAL A 10 46.17 25.35 0.34
N LEU A 11 47.25 24.68 0.09
CA LEU A 11 47.45 23.78 -1.06
C LEU A 11 46.57 22.55 -0.91
N VAL A 12 45.44 22.48 -1.59
CA VAL A 12 44.66 21.27 -1.73
C VAL A 12 45.30 20.40 -2.80
N THR A 13 46.02 19.35 -2.36
CA THR A 13 46.44 18.27 -3.25
C THR A 13 45.24 17.45 -3.63
N LEU A 14 44.81 17.54 -4.89
CA LEU A 14 43.85 16.62 -5.48
C LEU A 14 44.49 15.22 -5.61
N ALA A 15 44.34 14.39 -4.59
CA ALA A 15 44.53 12.97 -4.72
C ALA A 15 43.33 12.44 -5.53
N GLY A 16 43.57 11.99 -6.76
CA GLY A 16 42.60 11.30 -7.58
C GLY A 16 42.17 10.02 -6.90
N PHE A 17 41.01 10.03 -6.26
CA PHE A 17 40.30 8.82 -5.89
C PHE A 17 39.68 8.29 -7.18
N GLY A 18 40.23 7.18 -7.67
CA GLY A 18 39.56 6.33 -8.63
C GLY A 18 38.25 5.88 -7.98
N SER A 19 37.14 6.35 -8.52
CA SER A 19 35.82 5.84 -8.21
C SER A 19 35.72 4.41 -8.71
N GLY A 20 36.09 3.45 -7.83
CA GLY A 20 35.53 2.13 -7.91
C GLY A 20 34.04 2.30 -7.63
N GLU A 21 33.22 2.22 -8.66
CA GLU A 21 31.79 1.99 -8.50
C GLU A 21 31.64 0.62 -7.84
N GLU A 22 31.64 0.60 -6.51
CA GLU A 22 31.01 -0.49 -5.78
C GLU A 22 29.54 -0.44 -6.18
N GLU A 23 29.11 -1.33 -7.10
CA GLU A 23 27.70 -1.62 -7.32
C GLU A 23 27.15 -2.15 -5.98
N GLU A 24 26.74 -1.26 -5.09
CA GLU A 24 25.85 -1.59 -3.99
C GLU A 24 24.69 -2.34 -4.60
N GLY A 25 24.60 -3.64 -4.33
CA GLY A 25 23.53 -4.49 -4.83
C GLY A 25 22.22 -3.90 -4.37
N SER A 26 21.53 -3.23 -5.29
CA SER A 26 20.17 -2.75 -5.06
C SER A 26 19.37 -3.92 -4.47
N LEU A 27 18.57 -3.68 -3.41
CA LEU A 27 17.77 -4.69 -2.71
C LEU A 27 16.86 -5.53 -3.64
N ASP A 28 16.75 -5.11 -4.91
CA ASP A 28 15.92 -5.74 -5.94
C ASP A 28 16.69 -6.59 -6.94
N THR A 29 18.03 -6.69 -6.83
CA THR A 29 18.85 -7.43 -7.78
C THR A 29 19.81 -8.39 -7.08
N TYR A 30 20.19 -9.49 -7.76
CA TYR A 30 21.14 -10.48 -7.26
C TYR A 30 21.82 -11.24 -8.40
N TRP A 31 22.99 -11.82 -8.13
CA TRP A 31 23.63 -12.75 -9.01
C TRP A 31 23.26 -14.20 -8.67
N SER A 32 22.96 -14.98 -9.69
CA SER A 32 22.66 -16.41 -9.61
C SER A 32 23.72 -17.20 -10.35
N GLY A 33 24.22 -18.27 -9.74
CA GLY A 33 25.29 -19.12 -10.25
C GLY A 33 26.54 -19.06 -9.35
N THR A 34 27.14 -20.22 -9.06
CA THR A 34 28.31 -20.36 -8.18
C THR A 34 29.48 -20.95 -8.94
N ALA A 35 30.64 -20.28 -8.88
CA ALA A 35 31.90 -20.79 -9.44
C ALA A 35 32.38 -22.08 -8.71
N PRO A 36 33.13 -22.96 -9.35
CA PRO A 36 33.74 -22.82 -10.67
C PRO A 36 32.87 -23.25 -11.85
N ILE A 37 31.82 -24.04 -11.62
CA ILE A 37 30.87 -24.47 -12.65
C ILE A 37 29.54 -23.79 -12.38
N CYS A 38 29.23 -22.79 -13.20
CA CYS A 38 28.06 -21.95 -12.94
C CYS A 38 26.86 -22.40 -13.78
N MET A 39 25.77 -22.65 -13.10
CA MET A 39 24.45 -22.83 -13.72
C MET A 39 23.66 -21.53 -13.49
N GLY A 40 23.76 -20.61 -14.44
CA GLY A 40 22.99 -19.38 -14.42
C GLY A 40 21.49 -19.63 -14.49
N GLY A 41 20.73 -18.57 -14.37
CA GLY A 41 19.25 -18.59 -14.39
C GLY A 41 18.68 -17.90 -13.15
N CYS A 42 17.57 -17.21 -13.36
CA CYS A 42 16.89 -16.49 -12.28
C CYS A 42 15.81 -17.36 -11.64
N LYS A 43 15.54 -17.12 -10.38
CA LYS A 43 14.51 -17.86 -9.63
C LYS A 43 13.10 -17.46 -10.09
N GLY A 44 12.25 -18.45 -10.31
CA GLY A 44 10.83 -18.28 -10.57
C GLY A 44 10.49 -17.17 -11.59
N LYS A 45 9.83 -16.12 -11.14
CA LYS A 45 9.36 -15.00 -11.98
C LYS A 45 10.37 -13.87 -12.15
N HIS A 46 11.55 -13.97 -11.52
CA HIS A 46 12.60 -12.95 -11.59
C HIS A 46 13.14 -12.82 -13.00
N LYS A 47 13.50 -11.61 -13.41
CA LYS A 47 13.98 -11.32 -14.76
C LYS A 47 15.50 -11.33 -14.81
N GLU A 48 16.06 -12.05 -15.77
CA GLU A 48 17.47 -11.99 -16.10
C GLU A 48 17.75 -10.68 -16.88
N LEU A 49 18.67 -9.88 -16.34
CA LEU A 49 19.09 -8.60 -16.92
C LEU A 49 20.36 -8.75 -17.77
N LYS A 50 21.33 -9.50 -17.29
CA LYS A 50 22.60 -9.76 -17.99
C LYS A 50 23.22 -11.10 -17.57
N ARG A 51 24.14 -11.59 -18.40
CA ARG A 51 24.98 -12.78 -18.12
C ARG A 51 26.43 -12.38 -18.05
N SER A 52 27.19 -13.05 -17.20
CA SER A 52 28.63 -12.86 -17.09
C SER A 52 29.31 -14.12 -16.58
N GLN A 53 30.56 -14.36 -17.00
CA GLN A 53 31.39 -15.41 -16.40
C GLN A 53 31.88 -15.02 -15.02
N CYS A 54 32.05 -13.74 -14.75
CA CYS A 54 32.72 -13.24 -13.55
C CYS A 54 31.79 -12.44 -12.63
N GLY A 55 30.50 -12.36 -12.74
CA GLY A 55 29.56 -11.60 -11.90
C GLY A 55 30.16 -11.15 -10.56
N ASN A 56 29.46 -11.25 -9.48
CA ASN A 56 30.00 -10.97 -8.14
C ASN A 56 30.99 -12.06 -7.70
N GLY A 57 32.27 -11.73 -7.54
CA GLY A 57 33.31 -12.63 -7.06
C GLY A 57 33.95 -13.53 -8.12
N SER A 58 34.25 -14.79 -7.81
CA SER A 58 35.01 -15.71 -8.66
C SER A 58 34.35 -15.98 -10.01
N CYS A 59 35.18 -16.09 -11.05
CA CYS A 59 34.75 -16.41 -12.41
C CYS A 59 34.41 -17.90 -12.60
N CYS A 60 33.48 -18.16 -13.50
CA CYS A 60 33.12 -19.53 -13.89
C CYS A 60 34.16 -20.10 -14.86
N TRP A 61 34.60 -21.33 -14.64
CA TRP A 61 35.36 -22.08 -15.64
C TRP A 61 34.45 -22.63 -16.73
N LEU A 62 33.25 -23.02 -16.31
CA LEU A 62 32.22 -23.51 -17.22
C LEU A 62 30.87 -22.87 -16.87
N GLY A 63 30.11 -22.47 -17.89
CA GLY A 63 28.82 -21.84 -17.72
C GLY A 63 28.90 -20.32 -17.48
N TYR A 64 27.89 -19.77 -16.86
CA TYR A 64 27.74 -18.32 -16.61
C TYR A 64 26.93 -18.06 -15.35
N LYS A 65 27.04 -16.84 -14.84
CA LYS A 65 26.19 -16.28 -13.81
C LYS A 65 25.14 -15.36 -14.45
N SER A 66 23.94 -15.36 -13.90
CA SER A 66 22.87 -14.49 -14.31
C SER A 66 22.66 -13.36 -13.29
N PHE A 67 22.61 -12.14 -13.76
CA PHE A 67 22.20 -10.98 -12.95
C PHE A 67 20.70 -10.84 -13.04
N CYS A 68 20.03 -11.03 -11.92
CA CYS A 68 18.57 -11.15 -11.82
C CYS A 68 17.96 -9.98 -11.09
N ARG A 69 16.80 -9.50 -11.57
CA ARG A 69 15.97 -8.55 -10.86
C ARG A 69 14.75 -9.25 -10.28
N VAL A 70 14.48 -8.96 -9.01
CA VAL A 70 13.33 -9.54 -8.29
C VAL A 70 12.03 -9.01 -8.87
N ASN A 71 11.10 -9.91 -9.11
CA ASN A 71 9.76 -9.62 -9.61
C ASN A 71 8.74 -10.49 -8.87
N CYS A 72 7.73 -9.87 -8.27
CA CYS A 72 6.68 -10.58 -7.55
C CYS A 72 5.67 -11.28 -8.47
N GLY A 73 5.72 -10.99 -9.77
CA GLY A 73 4.72 -11.43 -10.73
C GLY A 73 3.37 -10.78 -10.46
N ARG A 74 2.40 -11.09 -11.32
CA ARG A 74 1.05 -10.54 -11.19
C ARG A 74 0.45 -10.96 -9.85
N PRO A 75 -0.07 -10.00 -9.04
CA PRO A 75 -0.72 -10.33 -7.78
C PRO A 75 -2.01 -11.10 -8.00
N GLU A 76 -2.32 -11.99 -7.06
CA GLU A 76 -3.55 -12.76 -7.10
C GLU A 76 -4.75 -11.90 -6.73
N ALA A 77 -5.82 -12.06 -7.50
CA ALA A 77 -7.12 -11.48 -7.23
C ALA A 77 -8.15 -12.59 -6.98
N ASP A 78 -8.95 -12.43 -5.94
CA ASP A 78 -10.08 -13.31 -5.69
C ASP A 78 -11.22 -12.98 -6.67
N PHE A 79 -12.17 -13.89 -6.85
CA PHE A 79 -13.30 -13.69 -7.76
C PHE A 79 -14.08 -12.39 -7.48
N ASN A 80 -14.12 -11.95 -6.23
CA ASN A 80 -14.84 -10.77 -5.76
C ASN A 80 -13.97 -9.51 -5.70
N SER A 81 -12.69 -9.60 -6.04
CA SER A 81 -11.74 -8.50 -6.02
C SER A 81 -11.27 -8.10 -7.42
N MET A 82 -10.83 -6.86 -7.53
CA MET A 82 -10.18 -6.29 -8.70
C MET A 82 -8.82 -5.75 -8.27
N VAL A 83 -7.79 -5.94 -9.12
CA VAL A 83 -6.44 -5.43 -8.86
C VAL A 83 -6.12 -4.35 -9.90
N TYR A 84 -5.66 -3.22 -9.41
CA TYR A 84 -5.22 -2.07 -10.19
C TYR A 84 -3.72 -1.88 -10.04
N GLY A 85 -3.01 -1.93 -11.12
CA GLY A 85 -1.56 -1.78 -11.22
C GLY A 85 -1.03 -2.55 -12.43
N ASN A 86 0.12 -2.14 -12.93
CA ASN A 86 0.72 -2.67 -14.15
C ASN A 86 2.22 -2.98 -13.99
N ASP A 87 2.74 -2.89 -12.78
CA ASP A 87 4.15 -3.11 -12.48
C ASP A 87 4.31 -4.07 -11.29
N TRP A 88 5.27 -5.01 -11.39
CA TRP A 88 5.45 -6.11 -10.45
C TRP A 88 6.88 -6.19 -9.88
N TRP A 89 7.69 -5.16 -10.03
CA TRP A 89 9.04 -5.09 -9.48
C TRP A 89 9.02 -4.78 -7.98
N VAL A 90 10.12 -5.04 -7.31
CA VAL A 90 10.29 -4.63 -5.91
C VAL A 90 9.99 -3.13 -5.76
N GLY A 91 9.21 -2.80 -4.76
CA GLY A 91 8.73 -1.45 -4.50
C GLY A 91 7.46 -1.04 -5.26
N SER A 92 7.02 -1.81 -6.28
CA SER A 92 5.73 -1.57 -6.94
C SER A 92 4.58 -1.80 -5.97
N VAL A 93 3.56 -0.93 -6.07
CA VAL A 93 2.36 -0.99 -5.25
C VAL A 93 1.14 -1.19 -6.15
N VAL A 94 0.32 -2.17 -5.80
CA VAL A 94 -0.99 -2.39 -6.42
C VAL A 94 -2.10 -2.03 -5.47
N ARG A 95 -3.27 -1.68 -5.99
CA ARG A 95 -4.45 -1.40 -5.21
C ARG A 95 -5.54 -2.43 -5.51
N TYR A 96 -6.27 -2.79 -4.47
CA TYR A 96 -7.41 -3.69 -4.57
C TYR A 96 -8.72 -2.93 -4.43
N GLY A 97 -9.71 -3.35 -5.19
CA GLY A 97 -11.10 -2.94 -5.05
C GLY A 97 -12.00 -4.17 -4.97
N CYS A 98 -13.16 -4.02 -4.38
CA CYS A 98 -14.16 -5.08 -4.34
C CYS A 98 -15.27 -4.84 -5.35
N ARG A 99 -15.86 -5.91 -5.86
CA ARG A 99 -17.05 -5.83 -6.71
C ARG A 99 -18.24 -5.26 -5.94
N PRO A 100 -19.25 -4.71 -6.60
CA PRO A 100 -20.50 -4.26 -5.95
C PRO A 100 -21.07 -5.35 -5.05
N GLY A 101 -21.54 -4.96 -3.87
CA GLY A 101 -22.07 -5.90 -2.86
C GLY A 101 -21.02 -6.50 -1.93
N PHE A 102 -19.75 -6.08 -2.07
CA PHE A 102 -18.66 -6.49 -1.19
C PHE A 102 -17.99 -5.28 -0.54
N LEU A 103 -17.53 -5.45 0.70
CA LEU A 103 -16.75 -4.49 1.45
C LEU A 103 -15.29 -4.96 1.53
N LEU A 104 -14.36 -4.07 1.24
CA LEU A 104 -12.94 -4.34 1.38
C LEU A 104 -12.55 -4.24 2.86
N VAL A 105 -11.92 -5.31 3.37
CA VAL A 105 -11.42 -5.43 4.75
C VAL A 105 -9.93 -5.67 4.70
N GLY A 106 -9.16 -4.84 5.37
CA GLY A 106 -7.70 -4.83 5.35
C GLY A 106 -7.14 -3.63 4.59
N ASP A 107 -5.82 -3.65 4.35
CA ASP A 107 -5.14 -2.60 3.59
C ASP A 107 -5.52 -2.70 2.10
N PRO A 108 -6.04 -1.64 1.48
CA PRO A 108 -6.38 -1.64 0.07
C PRO A 108 -5.15 -1.71 -0.86
N ALA A 109 -3.95 -1.59 -0.34
CA ALA A 109 -2.72 -1.62 -1.09
C ALA A 109 -1.87 -2.85 -0.74
N SER A 110 -1.12 -3.35 -1.72
CA SER A 110 -0.12 -4.39 -1.52
C SER A 110 1.15 -3.99 -2.25
N ALA A 111 2.30 -4.16 -1.60
CA ALA A 111 3.61 -3.82 -2.13
C ALA A 111 4.43 -5.07 -2.43
N CYS A 112 5.17 -5.03 -3.55
CA CYS A 112 6.12 -6.07 -3.89
C CYS A 112 7.39 -5.92 -3.04
N GLN A 113 7.70 -6.93 -2.24
CA GLN A 113 8.84 -6.95 -1.32
C GLN A 113 10.09 -7.52 -1.99
N SER A 114 11.26 -7.29 -1.36
CA SER A 114 12.56 -7.74 -1.86
C SER A 114 12.72 -9.27 -1.88
N ASP A 115 11.89 -10.00 -1.15
CA ASP A 115 11.83 -11.46 -1.16
C ASP A 115 11.04 -12.05 -2.35
N GLY A 116 10.46 -11.20 -3.20
CA GLY A 116 9.67 -11.60 -4.35
C GLY A 116 8.21 -11.91 -4.05
N HIS A 117 7.72 -11.54 -2.87
CA HIS A 117 6.33 -11.73 -2.46
C HIS A 117 5.60 -10.40 -2.29
N TRP A 118 4.31 -10.43 -2.51
CA TRP A 118 3.43 -9.31 -2.21
C TRP A 118 3.10 -9.28 -0.71
N THR A 119 2.98 -8.09 -0.13
CA THR A 119 2.38 -7.95 1.20
C THR A 119 0.95 -8.52 1.19
N PRO A 120 0.41 -8.92 2.35
CA PRO A 120 -0.92 -9.53 2.43
C PRO A 120 -1.98 -8.69 1.71
N LYS A 121 -2.78 -9.36 0.87
CA LYS A 121 -3.89 -8.75 0.16
C LYS A 121 -5.10 -8.57 1.08
N PRO A 122 -5.97 -7.57 0.84
CA PRO A 122 -7.24 -7.44 1.56
C PRO A 122 -8.23 -8.54 1.16
N THR A 123 -9.27 -8.66 1.95
CA THR A 123 -10.39 -9.57 1.68
C THR A 123 -11.63 -8.78 1.29
N CYS A 124 -12.37 -9.27 0.30
CA CYS A 124 -13.67 -8.72 -0.08
C CYS A 124 -14.78 -9.49 0.62
N LEU A 125 -15.34 -8.90 1.68
CA LEU A 125 -16.40 -9.48 2.47
C LEU A 125 -17.77 -9.17 1.85
N ARG A 126 -18.60 -10.18 1.62
CA ARG A 126 -19.97 -9.98 1.15
C ARG A 126 -20.81 -9.29 2.20
N ILE A 127 -21.53 -8.24 1.81
CA ILE A 127 -22.39 -7.46 2.69
C ILE A 127 -23.84 -7.54 2.26
N CYS A 128 -24.73 -7.63 3.25
CA CYS A 128 -26.18 -7.70 3.08
C CYS A 128 -26.85 -6.50 3.77
N LEU A 129 -27.90 -6.00 3.16
CA LEU A 129 -28.73 -4.98 3.78
C LEU A 129 -29.50 -5.60 4.95
N ARG A 130 -29.24 -5.14 6.16
CA ARG A 130 -29.97 -5.53 7.38
C ARG A 130 -31.30 -4.79 7.47
N GLY A 131 -31.37 -3.58 6.96
CA GLY A 131 -32.50 -2.67 7.04
C GLY A 131 -32.06 -1.24 7.27
N ARG A 132 -33.00 -0.35 7.49
CA ARG A 132 -32.73 1.02 7.88
C ARG A 132 -32.62 1.15 9.38
N ILE A 133 -31.71 1.96 9.85
CA ILE A 133 -31.58 2.34 11.24
C ILE A 133 -31.51 3.85 11.38
N GLU A 134 -32.01 4.33 12.51
CA GLU A 134 -32.04 5.73 12.87
C GLU A 134 -31.04 5.99 13.98
N ILE A 135 -30.31 7.09 13.85
CA ILE A 135 -29.39 7.57 14.87
C ILE A 135 -29.66 9.05 15.12
N ASN A 136 -29.74 9.40 16.38
CA ASN A 136 -29.88 10.78 16.83
C ASN A 136 -28.52 11.48 16.68
N GLU A 137 -28.50 12.70 16.14
CA GLU A 137 -27.27 13.48 16.02
C GLU A 137 -26.62 13.76 17.38
N ARG A 138 -27.39 13.85 18.45
CA ARG A 138 -26.91 13.95 19.82
C ARG A 138 -25.99 12.79 20.26
N ASP A 139 -26.25 11.60 19.73
CA ASP A 139 -25.47 10.41 20.08
C ASP A 139 -24.11 10.39 19.35
N ILE A 140 -23.91 11.29 18.39
CA ILE A 140 -22.71 11.37 17.56
C ILE A 140 -21.71 12.37 18.13
N ASP A 141 -22.11 13.61 18.33
CA ASP A 141 -21.21 14.72 18.72
C ASP A 141 -21.75 15.60 19.86
N GLY A 142 -22.94 15.29 20.40
CA GLY A 142 -23.60 16.09 21.42
C GLY A 142 -24.20 17.39 20.89
N SER A 143 -24.08 17.68 19.60
CA SER A 143 -24.66 18.83 18.92
C SER A 143 -25.79 18.42 18.00
N CYS A 144 -26.66 19.36 17.64
CA CYS A 144 -27.80 19.10 16.75
C CYS A 144 -27.61 19.73 15.36
N SER A 145 -26.36 20.01 14.98
CA SER A 145 -26.08 20.81 13.77
C SER A 145 -25.41 20.07 12.64
N SER A 146 -25.07 18.79 12.82
CA SER A 146 -24.33 18.04 11.82
C SER A 146 -25.19 17.47 10.72
N THR A 147 -24.57 17.19 9.60
CA THR A 147 -25.17 16.53 8.45
C THR A 147 -24.83 15.05 8.44
N CYS A 148 -25.72 14.19 7.93
CA CYS A 148 -25.55 12.72 7.91
C CYS A 148 -24.43 12.21 6.99
N THR A 149 -23.45 13.01 6.63
CA THR A 149 -22.45 12.67 5.61
C THR A 149 -21.06 12.34 6.15
N ASP A 150 -20.80 12.54 7.44
CA ASP A 150 -19.46 12.47 8.00
C ASP A 150 -19.06 11.12 8.61
N LYS A 151 -17.74 10.94 8.76
CA LYS A 151 -17.13 9.74 9.37
C LYS A 151 -17.58 9.49 10.82
N ALA A 152 -17.98 10.53 11.55
CA ALA A 152 -18.52 10.43 12.89
C ALA A 152 -19.82 9.62 12.91
N HIS A 153 -20.66 9.79 11.92
CA HIS A 153 -21.89 9.01 11.76
C HIS A 153 -21.60 7.52 11.55
N LEU A 154 -20.55 7.19 10.79
CA LEU A 154 -20.14 5.80 10.61
C LEU A 154 -19.77 5.15 11.95
N GLY A 155 -19.05 5.86 12.82
CA GLY A 155 -18.70 5.38 14.17
C GLY A 155 -19.93 5.04 15.01
N ALA A 156 -20.93 5.90 15.01
CA ALA A 156 -22.18 5.67 15.72
C ALA A 156 -22.96 4.47 15.17
N PHE A 157 -23.03 4.33 13.83
CA PHE A 157 -23.69 3.17 13.20
C PHE A 157 -22.94 1.86 13.44
N LEU A 158 -21.61 1.87 13.57
CA LEU A 158 -20.83 0.70 13.97
C LEU A 158 -21.22 0.20 15.35
N ASN A 159 -21.54 1.08 16.30
CA ASN A 159 -22.04 0.71 17.62
C ASN A 159 -23.41 0.00 17.55
N HIS A 160 -24.17 0.22 16.48
CA HIS A 160 -25.39 -0.52 16.19
C HIS A 160 -25.18 -1.81 15.37
N GLY A 161 -23.93 -2.24 15.18
CA GLY A 161 -23.56 -3.47 14.50
C GLY A 161 -23.55 -3.38 12.97
N CYS A 162 -23.57 -2.19 12.39
CA CYS A 162 -23.38 -1.99 10.95
C CYS A 162 -21.89 -1.93 10.63
N ILE A 163 -21.46 -2.60 9.58
CA ILE A 163 -20.08 -2.51 9.06
C ILE A 163 -19.94 -1.52 7.93
N LYS A 164 -21.07 -1.12 7.34
CA LYS A 164 -21.16 -0.06 6.31
C LYS A 164 -22.54 0.56 6.37
N ILE A 165 -22.60 1.86 6.10
CA ILE A 165 -23.86 2.59 5.89
C ILE A 165 -23.88 3.22 4.49
N SER A 166 -25.06 3.42 3.95
CA SER A 166 -25.28 4.20 2.72
C SER A 166 -26.69 4.77 2.69
N ASN A 167 -26.98 5.59 1.66
CA ASN A 167 -28.30 6.20 1.46
C ASN A 167 -28.81 6.91 2.70
N CYS A 168 -27.93 7.65 3.39
CA CYS A 168 -28.29 8.41 4.58
C CYS A 168 -29.16 9.60 4.24
N VAL A 169 -30.25 9.78 4.98
CA VAL A 169 -31.18 10.90 4.86
C VAL A 169 -31.30 11.56 6.23
N THR A 170 -31.17 12.87 6.25
CA THR A 170 -31.49 13.66 7.46
C THR A 170 -32.98 13.83 7.55
N LYS A 171 -33.55 13.45 8.66
CA LYS A 171 -34.95 13.65 8.97
C LYS A 171 -35.12 14.57 10.17
N GLN A 172 -36.08 15.47 10.07
CA GLN A 172 -36.45 16.41 11.14
C GLN A 172 -37.62 15.88 11.91
N TRP A 173 -37.52 15.87 13.22
CA TRP A 173 -38.61 15.46 14.09
C TRP A 173 -39.22 16.61 14.87
N GLY A 174 -40.56 16.82 14.80
CA GLY A 174 -41.33 17.62 15.74
C GLY A 174 -41.90 18.94 15.20
N TRP A 175 -42.84 19.47 15.94
CA TRP A 175 -43.81 20.43 15.54
C TRP A 175 -43.64 21.85 16.10
N THR A 176 -42.49 22.32 16.51
CA THR A 176 -42.43 23.67 17.11
C THR A 176 -41.27 24.52 16.63
N ARG A 177 -41.63 25.74 16.25
CA ARG A 177 -40.82 26.87 15.78
C ARG A 177 -39.90 27.45 16.90
N TRP A 178 -39.93 26.93 18.12
CA TRP A 178 -39.37 27.56 19.31
C TRP A 178 -38.35 26.71 20.08
N PHE A 179 -38.14 25.44 19.73
CA PHE A 179 -37.15 24.58 20.38
C PHE A 179 -36.11 24.12 19.40
N THR A 180 -34.84 24.14 19.83
CA THR A 180 -33.72 23.56 19.12
C THR A 180 -34.02 22.08 18.87
N ARG A 181 -34.14 21.72 17.60
CA ARG A 181 -34.47 20.38 17.14
C ARG A 181 -33.17 19.67 16.81
N CYS A 182 -33.02 18.49 17.34
CA CYS A 182 -32.04 17.56 16.84
C CYS A 182 -32.64 16.82 15.64
N ASP A 183 -31.92 16.86 14.54
CA ASP A 183 -32.21 16.01 13.41
C ASP A 183 -31.75 14.60 13.73
N PHE A 184 -32.24 13.61 13.02
CA PHE A 184 -31.75 12.26 13.08
C PHE A 184 -31.37 11.76 11.69
N CYS A 185 -30.40 10.85 11.67
CA CYS A 185 -29.95 10.21 10.44
C CYS A 185 -30.62 8.86 10.28
N GLU A 186 -31.31 8.67 9.17
CA GLU A 186 -31.81 7.37 8.75
C GLU A 186 -30.93 6.84 7.62
N CYS A 187 -30.22 5.72 7.86
CA CYS A 187 -29.29 5.14 6.91
C CYS A 187 -29.57 3.67 6.67
N ASP A 188 -29.27 3.20 5.47
CA ASP A 188 -29.21 1.78 5.15
C ASP A 188 -28.02 1.15 5.88
N CYS A 189 -28.31 0.15 6.71
CA CYS A 189 -27.33 -0.58 7.52
C CYS A 189 -26.94 -1.88 6.82
N TYR A 190 -25.66 -2.06 6.56
CA TYR A 190 -25.12 -3.28 6.00
C TYR A 190 -24.34 -4.06 7.04
N VAL A 191 -24.52 -5.36 7.03
CA VAL A 191 -23.86 -6.33 7.89
C VAL A 191 -23.20 -7.42 7.05
N PRO A 192 -22.25 -8.20 7.59
CA PRO A 192 -21.76 -9.38 6.90
C PRO A 192 -22.96 -10.30 6.59
N CYS A 193 -23.01 -10.80 5.34
CA CYS A 193 -24.03 -11.80 5.01
C CYS A 193 -23.76 -13.09 5.81
N CYS A 194 -24.74 -13.62 6.52
CA CYS A 194 -24.67 -14.98 7.03
C CYS A 194 -24.55 -15.96 5.84
N LYS A 195 -23.71 -16.97 5.99
CA LYS A 195 -23.60 -18.08 5.03
C LYS A 195 -24.83 -18.96 5.10
#